data_075253c50222ea90a00307ad8e3a3adf
#
_entry.id   075253c50222ea90a00307ad8e3a3adf
#
_cell.length_a   1.000
_cell.length_b   1.000
_cell.length_c   1.000
_cell.angle_alpha   90.00
_cell.angle_beta   90.00
_cell.angle_gamma   90.00
#
_symmetry.space_group_name_H-M   'P 1'
#
loop_
_entity.id
_entity.type
_entity.pdbx_description
1 polymer ?
#
loop_
_entity_poly.entity_id
_entity_poly.type
_entity_poly.pdbx_seq_one_letter_code
_entity_poly.pdbx_strand_id
1 'polypeptide(L)'
;MKYKKTMGCILGGLLLSAFLYWQDNGLMLTRMNYEGDIPKAFQGYKILQVSDLQNKVFGKKQKPLLKKIKESAPDMIVITGDLLDRHEGRTNVDSAMELIQEIMGIAPVYFVSGNHEHQSGEWDVLLDKLIDAGVTVLDNGKSIIEKDGDTITLIGLADKSVNPYYHEMLHTLMAGQEERFNILLSHRPELFDTYVEENIDLVFTGHAHGGQIIIPFLRQGVFAPHQGFFPKYTEGMHEKDGTVMVVSRGLGNSSFPFRIFNRPELIEVTLSAK
;
A
#
# COMPACT_ATOMS: atom_id res chain seq x y z
N MET A 1 1.83 -42.49 -29.62
CA MET A 1 1.56 -41.05 -29.89
C MET A 1 0.58 -40.42 -28.90
N LYS A 2 -0.52 -41.07 -28.53
CA LYS A 2 -1.53 -40.58 -27.55
C LYS A 2 -0.93 -40.25 -26.18
N TYR A 3 -0.13 -41.15 -25.56
CA TYR A 3 0.48 -40.95 -24.26
C TYR A 3 1.44 -39.73 -24.20
N LYS A 4 2.21 -39.48 -25.27
CA LYS A 4 3.11 -38.31 -25.32
C LYS A 4 2.33 -36.99 -25.34
N LYS A 5 1.19 -36.94 -26.03
CA LYS A 5 0.30 -35.75 -26.02
C LYS A 5 -0.32 -35.54 -24.64
N THR A 6 -0.86 -36.60 -24.01
CA THR A 6 -1.45 -36.53 -22.67
C THR A 6 -0.41 -36.08 -21.63
N MET A 7 0.80 -36.63 -21.66
CA MET A 7 1.88 -36.25 -20.76
C MET A 7 2.30 -34.79 -20.97
N GLY A 8 2.33 -34.30 -22.24
CA GLY A 8 2.59 -32.91 -22.53
C GLY A 8 1.52 -31.96 -21.97
N CYS A 9 0.24 -32.31 -22.09
CA CYS A 9 -0.86 -31.52 -21.50
C CYS A 9 -0.78 -31.48 -19.98
N ILE A 10 -0.48 -32.61 -19.31
CA ILE A 10 -0.31 -32.65 -17.84
C ILE A 10 0.86 -31.76 -17.40
N LEU A 11 2.00 -31.88 -18.06
CA LEU A 11 3.18 -31.05 -17.76
C LEU A 11 2.90 -29.58 -17.97
N GLY A 12 2.22 -29.21 -19.07
CA GLY A 12 1.80 -27.84 -19.34
C GLY A 12 0.85 -27.29 -18.27
N GLY A 13 -0.09 -28.10 -17.81
CA GLY A 13 -0.99 -27.75 -16.71
C GLY A 13 -0.27 -27.51 -15.40
N LEU A 14 0.68 -28.38 -15.04
CA LEU A 14 1.51 -28.23 -13.84
C LEU A 14 2.37 -26.98 -13.88
N LEU A 15 3.00 -26.68 -15.01
CA LEU A 15 3.81 -25.47 -15.18
C LEU A 15 2.95 -24.20 -15.08
N LEU A 16 1.76 -24.20 -15.70
CA LEU A 16 0.83 -23.07 -15.59
C LEU A 16 0.38 -22.88 -14.12
N SER A 17 0.02 -23.95 -13.43
CA SER A 17 -0.37 -23.87 -12.00
C SER A 17 0.76 -23.35 -11.13
N ALA A 18 1.99 -23.83 -11.35
CA ALA A 18 3.17 -23.35 -10.63
C ALA A 18 3.45 -21.87 -10.92
N PHE A 19 3.28 -21.45 -12.18
CA PHE A 19 3.43 -20.04 -12.56
C PHE A 19 2.38 -19.16 -11.86
N LEU A 20 1.10 -19.53 -11.90
CA LEU A 20 0.02 -18.78 -11.25
C LEU A 20 0.23 -18.71 -9.74
N TYR A 21 0.60 -19.83 -9.11
CA TYR A 21 0.92 -19.86 -7.69
C TYR A 21 2.08 -18.92 -7.34
N TRP A 22 3.15 -18.91 -8.15
CA TRP A 22 4.28 -17.99 -7.96
C TRP A 22 3.90 -16.53 -8.18
N GLN A 23 3.07 -16.24 -9.19
CA GLN A 23 2.57 -14.90 -9.44
C GLN A 23 1.75 -14.38 -8.26
N ASP A 24 0.98 -15.25 -7.63
CA ASP A 24 0.08 -14.86 -6.54
C ASP A 24 0.81 -14.80 -5.17
N ASN A 25 1.86 -15.58 -4.96
CA ASN A 25 2.53 -15.71 -3.66
C ASN A 25 3.99 -15.24 -3.64
N GLY A 26 4.55 -14.91 -4.79
CA GLY A 26 5.93 -14.48 -4.94
C GLY A 26 6.16 -13.04 -4.49
N LEU A 27 6.25 -12.81 -3.18
CA LEU A 27 6.47 -11.49 -2.58
C LEU A 27 7.67 -10.75 -3.16
N MET A 28 7.47 -9.49 -3.51
CA MET A 28 8.52 -8.54 -3.91
C MET A 28 8.76 -7.51 -2.81
N LEU A 29 10.01 -7.04 -2.72
CA LEU A 29 10.37 -5.80 -2.03
C LEU A 29 10.93 -4.86 -3.10
N THR A 30 10.14 -3.86 -3.46
CA THR A 30 10.53 -2.84 -4.44
C THR A 30 11.16 -1.68 -3.69
N ARG A 31 12.38 -1.29 -4.07
CA ARG A 31 13.10 -0.17 -3.47
C ARG A 31 13.06 1.02 -4.41
N MET A 32 12.73 2.18 -3.87
CA MET A 32 12.62 3.44 -4.57
C MET A 32 13.36 4.52 -3.78
N ASN A 33 13.91 5.51 -4.47
CA ASN A 33 14.47 6.70 -3.84
C ASN A 33 13.57 7.89 -4.15
N TYR A 34 13.20 8.62 -3.12
CA TYR A 34 12.62 9.94 -3.25
C TYR A 34 13.76 10.97 -3.12
N GLU A 35 13.85 11.86 -4.08
CA GLU A 35 14.82 12.97 -4.06
C GLU A 35 14.07 14.30 -4.02
N GLY A 36 14.25 15.07 -2.93
CA GLY A 36 13.51 16.31 -2.71
C GLY A 36 14.15 17.21 -1.67
N ASP A 37 13.46 18.29 -1.34
CA ASP A 37 13.88 19.22 -0.28
C ASP A 37 13.44 18.68 1.09
N ILE A 38 14.13 17.63 1.54
CA ILE A 38 13.86 16.99 2.83
C ILE A 38 14.69 17.61 3.95
N PRO A 39 14.21 17.61 5.22
CA PRO A 39 15.02 17.98 6.37
C PRO A 39 16.24 17.07 6.50
N LYS A 40 17.40 17.63 6.87
CA LYS A 40 18.69 16.92 6.86
C LYS A 40 18.72 15.65 7.71
N ALA A 41 18.06 15.65 8.86
CA ALA A 41 18.00 14.49 9.75
C ALA A 41 17.30 13.29 9.11
N PHE A 42 16.48 13.51 8.06
CA PHE A 42 15.78 12.46 7.35
C PHE A 42 16.53 11.92 6.12
N GLN A 43 17.78 12.34 5.91
CA GLN A 43 18.63 11.74 4.87
C GLN A 43 18.79 10.24 5.14
N GLY A 44 18.44 9.42 4.14
CA GLY A 44 18.49 7.96 4.24
C GLY A 44 17.35 7.32 5.04
N TYR A 45 16.33 8.10 5.47
CA TYR A 45 15.17 7.61 6.22
C TYR A 45 14.33 6.67 5.35
N LYS A 46 14.03 5.49 5.86
CA LYS A 46 13.33 4.43 5.12
C LYS A 46 11.88 4.30 5.56
N ILE A 47 10.98 4.46 4.63
CA ILE A 47 9.55 4.28 4.80
C ILE A 47 9.13 3.01 4.09
N LEU A 48 8.58 2.04 4.83
CA LEU A 48 8.05 0.81 4.24
C LEU A 48 6.54 0.89 4.12
N GLN A 49 6.04 0.79 2.89
CA GLN A 49 4.60 0.73 2.62
C GLN A 49 4.10 -0.71 2.57
N VAL A 50 3.05 -0.96 3.33
CA VAL A 50 2.18 -2.14 3.29
C VAL A 50 0.81 -1.67 2.78
N SER A 51 0.21 -2.35 1.82
CA SER A 51 -1.10 -1.96 1.28
C SER A 51 -1.89 -3.17 0.82
N ASP A 52 -3.21 -3.07 0.88
CA ASP A 52 -4.13 -4.02 0.26
C ASP A 52 -3.82 -5.49 0.63
N LEU A 53 -3.65 -5.77 1.91
CA LEU A 53 -3.40 -7.14 2.39
C LEU A 53 -4.63 -8.04 2.14
N GLN A 54 -5.84 -7.50 2.34
CA GLN A 54 -7.13 -8.16 2.11
C GLN A 54 -7.20 -9.56 2.72
N ASN A 55 -6.80 -9.66 3.98
CA ASN A 55 -6.72 -10.89 4.76
C ASN A 55 -5.84 -12.00 4.15
N LYS A 56 -5.00 -11.68 3.15
CA LYS A 56 -4.09 -12.65 2.55
C LYS A 56 -3.04 -13.11 3.54
N VAL A 57 -2.80 -14.41 3.57
CA VAL A 57 -1.83 -15.05 4.45
C VAL A 57 -0.65 -15.57 3.65
N PHE A 58 0.55 -15.05 3.92
CA PHE A 58 1.80 -15.50 3.33
C PHE A 58 2.47 -16.54 4.24
N GLY A 59 2.07 -17.80 4.07
CA GLY A 59 2.56 -18.91 4.87
C GLY A 59 2.18 -18.82 6.35
N LYS A 60 2.72 -19.70 7.18
CA LYS A 60 2.35 -19.76 8.60
C LYS A 60 2.76 -18.48 9.33
N LYS A 61 1.80 -17.79 9.95
CA LYS A 61 2.03 -16.55 10.73
C LYS A 61 2.77 -15.48 9.93
N GLN A 62 2.42 -15.27 8.67
CA GLN A 62 3.00 -14.25 7.81
C GLN A 62 4.54 -14.29 7.68
N LYS A 63 5.19 -15.42 7.99
CA LYS A 63 6.67 -15.52 8.06
C LYS A 63 7.41 -15.00 6.81
N PRO A 64 7.02 -15.34 5.56
CA PRO A 64 7.66 -14.80 4.36
C PRO A 64 7.53 -13.27 4.24
N LEU A 65 6.37 -12.71 4.60
CA LEU A 65 6.11 -11.28 4.59
C LEU A 65 6.95 -10.57 5.65
N LEU A 66 6.92 -11.05 6.89
CA LEU A 66 7.72 -10.52 8.01
C LEU A 66 9.22 -10.57 7.73
N LYS A 67 9.69 -11.62 7.06
CA LYS A 67 11.10 -11.70 6.65
C LYS A 67 11.48 -10.53 5.75
N LYS A 68 10.65 -10.18 4.75
CA LYS A 68 10.89 -9.05 3.85
C LYS A 68 10.78 -7.69 4.54
N ILE A 69 9.85 -7.54 5.47
CA ILE A 69 9.73 -6.33 6.30
C ILE A 69 11.00 -6.13 7.13
N LYS A 70 11.50 -7.17 7.77
CA LYS A 70 12.76 -7.13 8.55
C LYS A 70 13.99 -6.89 7.67
N GLU A 71 14.03 -7.43 6.45
CA GLU A 71 15.10 -7.19 5.45
C GLU A 71 15.16 -5.73 4.98
N SER A 72 14.05 -5.02 4.98
CA SER A 72 13.99 -3.57 4.69
C SER A 72 14.66 -2.76 5.81
N ALA A 73 14.54 -3.19 7.07
CA ALA A 73 14.96 -2.43 8.25
C ALA A 73 14.42 -0.99 8.19
N PRO A 74 13.07 -0.80 8.17
CA PRO A 74 12.47 0.50 7.99
C PRO A 74 12.57 1.34 9.27
N ASP A 75 12.62 2.67 9.10
CA ASP A 75 12.51 3.62 10.20
C ASP A 75 11.03 3.87 10.57
N MET A 76 10.10 3.71 9.63
CA MET A 76 8.66 3.65 9.87
C MET A 76 7.95 2.75 8.87
N ILE A 77 6.78 2.25 9.27
CA ILE A 77 5.88 1.46 8.42
C ILE A 77 4.59 2.25 8.23
N VAL A 78 4.17 2.40 6.98
CA VAL A 78 2.90 3.03 6.63
C VAL A 78 1.97 2.00 6.00
N ILE A 79 0.70 2.00 6.42
CA ILE A 79 -0.33 1.10 5.91
C ILE A 79 -1.38 1.96 5.20
N THR A 80 -1.53 1.76 3.90
CA THR A 80 -2.40 2.56 3.05
C THR A 80 -3.73 1.87 2.72
N GLY A 81 -4.33 1.23 3.75
CA GLY A 81 -5.67 0.68 3.71
C GLY A 81 -5.78 -0.74 3.17
N ASP A 82 -7.01 -1.22 3.19
CA ASP A 82 -7.43 -2.54 2.72
C ASP A 82 -6.64 -3.69 3.39
N LEU A 83 -6.45 -3.64 4.73
CA LEU A 83 -5.98 -4.77 5.52
C LEU A 83 -7.00 -5.91 5.51
N LEU A 84 -8.30 -5.57 5.58
CA LEU A 84 -9.40 -6.51 5.54
C LEU A 84 -9.86 -6.79 4.11
N ASP A 85 -10.45 -7.96 3.90
CA ASP A 85 -11.30 -8.22 2.73
C ASP A 85 -12.76 -7.89 3.10
N ARG A 86 -13.47 -7.18 2.24
CA ARG A 86 -14.88 -6.78 2.45
C ARG A 86 -15.89 -7.91 2.21
N HIS A 87 -15.45 -9.01 1.59
CA HIS A 87 -16.38 -10.07 1.21
C HIS A 87 -16.72 -10.94 2.41
N GLU A 88 -18.02 -11.21 2.58
CA GLU A 88 -18.52 -12.10 3.61
C GLU A 88 -17.79 -13.45 3.59
N GLY A 89 -17.41 -13.92 4.77
CA GLY A 89 -16.65 -15.17 4.96
C GLY A 89 -15.14 -15.08 4.66
N ARG A 90 -14.64 -13.93 4.17
CA ARG A 90 -13.19 -13.67 4.02
C ARG A 90 -12.67 -12.64 5.01
N THR A 91 -13.52 -11.76 5.51
CA THR A 91 -13.18 -10.78 6.53
C THR A 91 -12.72 -11.50 7.81
N ASN A 92 -11.53 -11.15 8.29
CA ASN A 92 -10.95 -11.75 9.49
C ASN A 92 -10.00 -10.75 10.16
N VAL A 93 -10.52 -10.05 11.17
CA VAL A 93 -9.76 -9.03 11.91
C VAL A 93 -8.56 -9.67 12.62
N ASP A 94 -8.71 -10.84 13.22
CA ASP A 94 -7.62 -11.49 13.96
C ASP A 94 -6.45 -11.86 13.03
N SER A 95 -6.74 -12.27 11.80
CA SER A 95 -5.71 -12.55 10.80
C SER A 95 -4.94 -11.29 10.38
N ALA A 96 -5.61 -10.14 10.26
CA ALA A 96 -4.95 -8.87 10.01
C ALA A 96 -4.08 -8.46 11.21
N MET A 97 -4.60 -8.64 12.43
CA MET A 97 -3.89 -8.31 13.66
C MET A 97 -2.66 -9.20 13.92
N GLU A 98 -2.60 -10.43 13.40
CA GLU A 98 -1.36 -11.25 13.45
C GLU A 98 -0.17 -10.52 12.79
N LEU A 99 -0.39 -9.84 11.66
CA LEU A 99 0.65 -9.04 11.01
C LEU A 99 1.00 -7.81 11.87
N ILE A 100 -0.02 -7.08 12.31
CA ILE A 100 0.15 -5.83 13.08
C ILE A 100 1.00 -6.07 14.33
N GLN A 101 0.67 -7.08 15.13
CA GLN A 101 1.39 -7.41 16.36
C GLN A 101 2.88 -7.67 16.12
N GLU A 102 3.22 -8.32 15.02
CA GLU A 102 4.61 -8.64 14.69
C GLU A 102 5.39 -7.41 14.16
N ILE A 103 4.75 -6.54 13.37
CA ILE A 103 5.43 -5.36 12.79
C ILE A 103 5.59 -4.22 13.77
N MET A 104 4.73 -4.10 14.80
CA MET A 104 4.89 -3.14 15.91
C MET A 104 6.23 -3.29 16.65
N GLY A 105 6.81 -4.49 16.65
CA GLY A 105 8.15 -4.73 17.20
C GLY A 105 9.32 -4.37 16.26
N ILE A 106 9.04 -3.85 15.05
CA ILE A 106 10.06 -3.54 14.04
C ILE A 106 10.27 -2.02 13.93
N ALA A 107 9.18 -1.25 13.74
CA ALA A 107 9.21 0.20 13.61
C ALA A 107 7.84 0.80 13.98
N PRO A 108 7.72 2.11 14.22
CA PRO A 108 6.43 2.79 14.37
C PRO A 108 5.52 2.53 13.17
N VAL A 109 4.23 2.26 13.43
CA VAL A 109 3.24 1.93 12.41
C VAL A 109 2.17 3.01 12.33
N TYR A 110 1.94 3.52 11.14
CA TYR A 110 0.91 4.50 10.80
C TYR A 110 -0.08 3.91 9.81
N PHE A 111 -1.34 4.18 9.99
CA PHE A 111 -2.42 3.55 9.24
C PHE A 111 -3.45 4.58 8.75
N VAL A 112 -3.92 4.41 7.51
CA VAL A 112 -5.17 5.00 7.02
C VAL A 112 -6.07 3.90 6.47
N SER A 113 -7.39 4.08 6.59
CA SER A 113 -8.37 3.12 6.08
C SER A 113 -8.45 3.14 4.56
N GLY A 114 -8.75 1.97 3.98
CA GLY A 114 -9.23 1.82 2.61
C GLY A 114 -10.75 1.57 2.57
N ASN A 115 -11.28 1.32 1.39
CA ASN A 115 -12.71 1.09 1.27
C ASN A 115 -13.16 -0.27 1.83
N HIS A 116 -12.29 -1.26 1.88
CA HIS A 116 -12.64 -2.58 2.41
C HIS A 116 -12.86 -2.53 3.92
N GLU A 117 -12.12 -1.73 4.69
CA GLU A 117 -12.37 -1.56 6.12
C GLU A 117 -13.83 -1.16 6.37
N HIS A 118 -14.28 -0.11 5.70
CA HIS A 118 -15.63 0.43 5.90
C HIS A 118 -16.76 -0.44 5.31
N GLN A 119 -16.45 -1.21 4.26
CA GLN A 119 -17.41 -2.10 3.61
C GLN A 119 -17.48 -3.49 4.25
N SER A 120 -16.53 -3.84 5.12
CA SER A 120 -16.47 -5.15 5.79
C SER A 120 -17.50 -5.31 6.91
N GLY A 121 -17.95 -4.19 7.49
CA GLY A 121 -18.75 -4.17 8.72
C GLY A 121 -17.95 -4.38 10.00
N GLU A 122 -16.61 -4.53 9.89
CA GLU A 122 -15.71 -4.83 11.01
C GLU A 122 -14.78 -3.65 11.35
N TRP A 123 -15.03 -2.47 10.78
CA TRP A 123 -14.17 -1.31 10.95
C TRP A 123 -13.97 -0.92 12.42
N ASP A 124 -15.05 -0.81 13.19
CA ASP A 124 -14.95 -0.39 14.60
C ASP A 124 -14.12 -1.38 15.41
N VAL A 125 -14.31 -2.68 15.16
CA VAL A 125 -13.53 -3.74 15.84
C VAL A 125 -12.06 -3.69 15.45
N LEU A 126 -11.77 -3.46 14.17
CA LEU A 126 -10.39 -3.30 13.70
C LEU A 126 -9.75 -2.06 14.30
N LEU A 127 -10.44 -0.93 14.29
CA LEU A 127 -9.95 0.36 14.79
C LEU A 127 -9.53 0.25 16.27
N ASP A 128 -10.42 -0.31 17.11
CA ASP A 128 -10.12 -0.50 18.54
C ASP A 128 -8.85 -1.37 18.72
N LYS A 129 -8.75 -2.48 17.98
CA LYS A 129 -7.57 -3.36 18.07
C LYS A 129 -6.28 -2.72 17.54
N LEU A 130 -6.35 -1.87 16.51
CA LEU A 130 -5.20 -1.12 16.00
C LEU A 130 -4.69 -0.13 17.06
N ILE A 131 -5.60 0.61 17.68
CA ILE A 131 -5.27 1.57 18.75
C ILE A 131 -4.68 0.84 19.96
N ASP A 132 -5.30 -0.26 20.41
CA ASP A 132 -4.82 -1.06 21.54
C ASP A 132 -3.42 -1.66 21.25
N ALA A 133 -3.10 -1.98 20.00
CA ALA A 133 -1.78 -2.45 19.60
C ALA A 133 -0.73 -1.32 19.51
N GLY A 134 -1.14 -0.05 19.61
CA GLY A 134 -0.26 1.12 19.53
C GLY A 134 -0.03 1.65 18.11
N VAL A 135 -0.85 1.24 17.14
CA VAL A 135 -0.82 1.81 15.78
C VAL A 135 -1.36 3.24 15.81
N THR A 136 -0.68 4.16 15.14
CA THR A 136 -1.20 5.52 14.95
C THR A 136 -2.14 5.54 13.75
N VAL A 137 -3.45 5.58 14.02
CA VAL A 137 -4.48 5.70 12.97
C VAL A 137 -4.64 7.18 12.61
N LEU A 138 -4.49 7.50 11.33
CA LEU A 138 -4.47 8.87 10.81
C LEU A 138 -5.69 9.21 9.93
N ASP A 139 -6.79 8.49 10.06
CA ASP A 139 -8.00 8.82 9.32
C ASP A 139 -8.46 10.26 9.60
N ASN A 140 -8.25 11.15 8.62
CA ASN A 140 -8.46 12.60 8.71
C ASN A 140 -7.65 13.25 9.85
N GLY A 141 -6.40 12.82 10.01
CA GLY A 141 -5.50 13.28 11.05
C GLY A 141 -4.09 13.57 10.58
N LYS A 142 -3.26 14.05 11.48
CA LYS A 142 -1.84 14.28 11.22
C LYS A 142 -0.98 13.96 12.44
N SER A 143 0.28 13.62 12.19
CA SER A 143 1.32 13.36 13.21
C SER A 143 2.61 14.08 12.81
N ILE A 144 3.32 14.61 13.76
CA ILE A 144 4.65 15.17 13.56
C ILE A 144 5.67 14.09 13.89
N ILE A 145 6.56 13.80 12.96
CA ILE A 145 7.68 12.88 13.13
C ILE A 145 8.92 13.71 13.40
N GLU A 146 9.54 13.51 14.54
CA GLU A 146 10.75 14.24 14.95
C GLU A 146 11.97 13.33 14.85
N LYS A 147 13.06 13.86 14.35
CA LYS A 147 14.35 13.19 14.30
C LYS A 147 15.47 14.22 14.36
N ASP A 148 16.35 14.09 15.37
CA ASP A 148 17.56 14.90 15.55
C ASP A 148 17.33 16.44 15.44
N GLY A 149 16.15 16.91 15.89
CA GLY A 149 15.74 18.31 15.87
C GLY A 149 15.01 18.77 14.61
N ASP A 150 14.97 17.97 13.56
CA ASP A 150 14.17 18.20 12.35
C ASP A 150 12.80 17.52 12.47
N THR A 151 11.84 18.01 11.69
CA THR A 151 10.48 17.46 11.66
C THR A 151 9.95 17.24 10.25
N ILE A 152 9.13 16.22 10.07
CA ILE A 152 8.26 16.03 8.90
C ILE A 152 6.82 15.90 9.38
N THR A 153 5.85 16.27 8.53
CA THR A 153 4.44 16.06 8.83
C THR A 153 3.92 14.84 8.07
N LEU A 154 3.36 13.89 8.80
CA LEU A 154 2.63 12.76 8.24
C LEU A 154 1.13 13.03 8.35
N ILE A 155 0.44 13.08 7.23
CA ILE A 155 -0.99 13.38 7.09
C ILE A 155 -1.69 12.13 6.63
N GLY A 156 -2.90 11.88 7.11
CA GLY A 156 -3.72 10.76 6.66
C GLY A 156 -5.13 11.18 6.29
N LEU A 157 -5.63 10.63 5.20
CA LEU A 157 -7.03 10.78 4.77
C LEU A 157 -7.76 9.46 4.90
N ALA A 158 -8.92 9.47 5.56
CA ALA A 158 -9.89 8.40 5.49
C ALA A 158 -10.33 8.16 4.04
N ASP A 159 -10.71 6.91 3.73
CA ASP A 159 -11.12 6.57 2.36
C ASP A 159 -12.28 7.45 1.87
N LYS A 160 -12.23 7.81 0.60
CA LYS A 160 -13.25 8.62 -0.08
C LYS A 160 -14.66 8.05 0.05
N SER A 161 -14.83 6.74 0.20
CA SER A 161 -16.15 6.12 0.33
C SER A 161 -16.93 6.55 1.58
N VAL A 162 -16.22 7.04 2.60
CA VAL A 162 -16.82 7.53 3.85
C VAL A 162 -16.54 9.03 4.10
N ASN A 163 -15.71 9.63 3.29
CA ASN A 163 -15.38 11.05 3.37
C ASN A 163 -15.71 11.78 2.04
N PRO A 164 -16.97 12.18 1.80
CA PRO A 164 -17.35 12.87 0.56
C PRO A 164 -16.69 14.25 0.40
N TYR A 165 -16.23 14.85 1.49
CA TYR A 165 -15.57 16.17 1.55
C TYR A 165 -14.05 16.04 1.67
N TYR A 166 -13.45 15.05 1.00
CA TYR A 166 -12.02 14.74 1.15
C TYR A 166 -11.11 15.89 0.66
N HIS A 167 -11.53 16.71 -0.31
CA HIS A 167 -10.79 17.90 -0.74
C HIS A 167 -10.70 18.93 0.40
N GLU A 168 -11.86 19.31 0.95
CA GLU A 168 -11.93 20.28 2.04
C GLU A 168 -11.22 19.77 3.30
N MET A 169 -11.30 18.46 3.52
CA MET A 169 -10.58 17.83 4.64
C MET A 169 -9.07 17.93 4.44
N LEU A 170 -8.56 17.58 3.25
CA LEU A 170 -7.13 17.69 2.96
C LEU A 170 -6.65 19.13 3.08
N HIS A 171 -7.39 20.09 2.50
CA HIS A 171 -7.09 21.50 2.63
C HIS A 171 -7.01 21.96 4.10
N THR A 172 -7.95 21.50 4.95
CA THR A 172 -7.93 21.78 6.39
C THR A 172 -6.72 21.18 7.10
N LEU A 173 -6.32 19.96 6.73
CA LEU A 173 -5.16 19.31 7.32
C LEU A 173 -3.84 19.97 6.88
N MET A 174 -3.79 20.51 5.67
CA MET A 174 -2.63 21.23 5.15
C MET A 174 -2.45 22.63 5.72
N ALA A 175 -3.48 23.24 6.25
CA ALA A 175 -3.40 24.58 6.83
C ALA A 175 -2.29 24.69 7.88
N GLY A 176 -1.33 25.61 7.66
CA GLY A 176 -0.16 25.83 8.50
C GLY A 176 0.96 24.79 8.36
N GLN A 177 0.95 24.00 7.28
CA GLN A 177 2.01 23.02 6.98
C GLN A 177 2.85 23.40 5.74
N GLU A 178 2.62 24.54 5.12
CA GLU A 178 3.15 24.96 3.82
C GLU A 178 4.68 25.02 3.78
N GLU A 179 5.32 25.29 4.92
CA GLU A 179 6.78 25.39 5.10
C GLU A 179 7.43 24.06 5.50
N ARG A 180 6.68 22.94 5.54
CA ARG A 180 7.16 21.65 6.04
C ARG A 180 7.20 20.62 4.93
N PHE A 181 8.10 19.65 5.07
CA PHE A 181 8.03 18.44 4.26
C PHE A 181 6.83 17.59 4.68
N ASN A 182 5.87 17.41 3.76
CA ASN A 182 4.59 16.78 4.01
C ASN A 182 4.49 15.43 3.30
N ILE A 183 4.18 14.38 4.08
CA ILE A 183 3.89 13.04 3.55
C ILE A 183 2.42 12.77 3.75
N LEU A 184 1.71 12.40 2.70
CA LEU A 184 0.30 12.01 2.75
C LEU A 184 0.14 10.50 2.64
N LEU A 185 -0.62 9.91 3.54
CA LEU A 185 -1.18 8.57 3.40
C LEU A 185 -2.62 8.68 2.90
N SER A 186 -2.90 8.06 1.80
CA SER A 186 -4.26 7.92 1.24
C SER A 186 -4.39 6.56 0.57
N HIS A 187 -5.62 6.08 0.42
CA HIS A 187 -5.84 4.82 -0.28
C HIS A 187 -5.95 4.99 -1.80
N ARG A 188 -6.32 6.21 -2.30
CA ARG A 188 -6.84 6.48 -3.65
C ARG A 188 -5.84 7.13 -4.60
N PRO A 189 -5.22 6.40 -5.53
CA PRO A 189 -4.28 6.99 -6.49
C PRO A 189 -4.96 7.86 -7.56
N GLU A 190 -6.25 7.63 -7.86
CA GLU A 190 -7.00 8.46 -8.82
C GLU A 190 -7.24 9.90 -8.36
N LEU A 191 -6.96 10.21 -7.10
CA LEU A 191 -7.07 11.56 -6.53
C LEU A 191 -5.77 12.36 -6.66
N PHE A 192 -4.83 11.93 -7.48
CA PHE A 192 -3.50 12.54 -7.58
C PHE A 192 -3.54 14.06 -7.86
N ASP A 193 -4.47 14.51 -8.71
CA ASP A 193 -4.59 15.94 -9.00
C ASP A 193 -4.96 16.76 -7.75
N THR A 194 -5.79 16.23 -6.85
CA THR A 194 -6.09 16.84 -5.55
C THR A 194 -4.86 16.97 -4.66
N TYR A 195 -3.99 15.95 -4.63
CA TYR A 195 -2.76 15.99 -3.84
C TYR A 195 -1.76 17.01 -4.37
N VAL A 196 -1.73 17.17 -5.70
CA VAL A 196 -0.93 18.20 -6.38
C VAL A 196 -1.43 19.61 -6.06
N GLU A 197 -2.74 19.84 -6.06
CA GLU A 197 -3.36 21.13 -5.73
C GLU A 197 -3.00 21.60 -4.31
N GLU A 198 -2.82 20.66 -3.36
CA GLU A 198 -2.42 20.96 -1.99
C GLU A 198 -0.89 20.98 -1.78
N ASN A 199 -0.08 20.85 -2.83
CA ASN A 199 1.38 20.89 -2.80
C ASN A 199 1.99 19.87 -1.81
N ILE A 200 1.48 18.64 -1.79
CA ILE A 200 2.04 17.54 -0.99
C ILE A 200 3.36 17.09 -1.61
N ASP A 201 4.41 16.92 -0.80
CA ASP A 201 5.72 16.49 -1.31
C ASP A 201 5.72 15.02 -1.72
N LEU A 202 5.23 14.13 -0.84
CA LEU A 202 5.25 12.69 -1.05
C LEU A 202 3.92 12.06 -0.65
N VAL A 203 3.33 11.24 -1.51
CA VAL A 203 2.05 10.56 -1.27
C VAL A 203 2.25 9.06 -1.38
N PHE A 204 1.67 8.30 -0.47
CA PHE A 204 1.57 6.84 -0.54
C PHE A 204 0.12 6.42 -0.77
N THR A 205 -0.10 5.58 -1.81
CA THR A 205 -1.44 5.09 -2.19
C THR A 205 -1.44 3.59 -2.51
N GLY A 206 -2.64 2.96 -2.41
CA GLY A 206 -2.88 1.56 -2.76
C GLY A 206 -3.97 1.41 -3.82
N HIS A 207 -5.00 0.60 -3.51
CA HIS A 207 -6.28 0.44 -4.21
C HIS A 207 -6.23 -0.10 -5.64
N ALA A 208 -5.22 0.26 -6.44
CA ALA A 208 -5.17 -0.06 -7.87
C ALA A 208 -4.75 -1.51 -8.17
N HIS A 209 -4.19 -2.22 -7.17
CA HIS A 209 -3.74 -3.61 -7.29
C HIS A 209 -2.88 -3.90 -8.53
N GLY A 210 -2.04 -2.93 -8.97
CA GLY A 210 -1.25 -3.06 -10.19
C GLY A 210 -2.09 -3.22 -11.46
N GLY A 211 -3.39 -2.88 -11.41
CA GLY A 211 -4.33 -3.15 -12.49
C GLY A 211 -4.65 -4.63 -12.68
N GLN A 212 -4.49 -5.48 -11.64
CA GLN A 212 -4.74 -6.92 -11.56
C GLN A 212 -3.83 -7.76 -12.48
N ILE A 213 -3.84 -7.49 -13.77
CA ILE A 213 -3.02 -8.10 -14.81
C ILE A 213 -2.17 -6.99 -15.43
N ILE A 214 -0.86 -7.19 -15.50
CA ILE A 214 0.04 -6.27 -16.18
C ILE A 214 0.37 -6.84 -17.55
N ILE A 215 0.21 -6.03 -18.60
CA ILE A 215 0.62 -6.40 -19.96
C ILE A 215 2.14 -6.31 -20.02
N PRO A 216 2.86 -7.44 -20.27
CA PRO A 216 4.30 -7.43 -20.38
C PRO A 216 4.79 -6.42 -21.42
N PHE A 217 5.97 -5.84 -21.20
CA PHE A 217 6.63 -4.83 -22.05
C PHE A 217 5.98 -3.44 -22.04
N LEU A 218 4.64 -3.33 -21.97
CA LEU A 218 3.94 -2.05 -21.84
C LEU A 218 3.90 -1.56 -20.40
N ARG A 219 4.08 -2.45 -19.44
CA ARG A 219 3.87 -2.21 -18.00
C ARG A 219 2.52 -1.55 -17.68
N GLN A 220 1.51 -1.89 -18.48
CA GLN A 220 0.16 -1.35 -18.40
C GLN A 220 -0.74 -2.30 -17.65
N GLY A 221 -1.32 -1.85 -16.55
CA GLY A 221 -2.40 -2.55 -15.86
C GLY A 221 -3.65 -2.63 -16.72
N VAL A 222 -4.39 -3.73 -16.63
CA VAL A 222 -5.58 -3.94 -17.48
C VAL A 222 -6.80 -3.24 -16.91
N PHE A 223 -7.00 -3.31 -15.59
CA PHE A 223 -8.18 -2.73 -14.93
C PHE A 223 -7.89 -2.34 -13.49
N ALA A 224 -8.27 -1.14 -13.09
CA ALA A 224 -8.27 -0.75 -11.68
C ALA A 224 -9.61 -0.13 -11.28
N PRO A 225 -10.06 -0.34 -10.02
CA PRO A 225 -11.26 0.31 -9.52
C PRO A 225 -11.16 1.83 -9.66
N HIS A 226 -12.27 2.49 -9.97
CA HIS A 226 -12.41 3.95 -10.13
C HIS A 226 -11.56 4.58 -11.27
N GLN A 227 -10.70 3.79 -11.94
CA GLN A 227 -9.95 4.22 -13.11
C GLN A 227 -10.38 3.48 -14.39
N GLY A 228 -11.07 2.33 -14.28
CA GLY A 228 -11.55 1.56 -15.41
C GLY A 228 -10.45 0.75 -16.13
N PHE A 229 -10.62 0.56 -17.44
CA PHE A 229 -9.66 -0.16 -18.27
C PHE A 229 -8.46 0.73 -18.64
N PHE A 230 -7.27 0.13 -18.64
CA PHE A 230 -5.99 0.79 -18.92
C PHE A 230 -5.74 2.00 -18.00
N PRO A 231 -5.83 1.77 -16.69
CA PRO A 231 -5.73 2.82 -15.69
C PRO A 231 -4.35 3.50 -15.73
N LYS A 232 -4.34 4.80 -15.38
CA LYS A 232 -3.13 5.62 -15.42
C LYS A 232 -2.19 5.34 -14.23
N TYR A 233 -2.76 5.14 -13.04
CA TYR A 233 -2.00 5.01 -11.80
C TYR A 233 -2.21 3.62 -11.21
N THR A 234 -1.25 2.70 -11.46
CA THR A 234 -1.37 1.31 -11.01
C THR A 234 -0.19 0.81 -10.21
N GLU A 235 1.00 1.33 -10.46
CA GLU A 235 2.24 0.94 -9.77
C GLU A 235 3.31 2.04 -9.87
N GLY A 236 4.25 2.03 -8.93
CA GLY A 236 5.48 2.82 -9.04
C GLY A 236 5.33 4.27 -8.59
N MET A 237 6.27 5.12 -9.01
CA MET A 237 6.30 6.55 -8.69
C MET A 237 5.77 7.37 -9.86
N HIS A 238 4.94 8.36 -9.53
CA HIS A 238 4.40 9.35 -10.47
C HIS A 238 4.69 10.73 -9.92
N GLU A 239 5.18 11.63 -10.77
CA GLU A 239 5.51 13.00 -10.39
C GLU A 239 4.67 13.98 -11.22
N LYS A 240 4.15 15.01 -10.57
CA LYS A 240 3.45 16.12 -11.20
C LYS A 240 3.58 17.38 -10.33
N ASP A 241 4.05 18.47 -10.93
CA ASP A 241 4.14 19.80 -10.32
C ASP A 241 4.81 19.80 -8.93
N GLY A 242 5.84 18.96 -8.73
CA GLY A 242 6.60 18.84 -7.48
C GLY A 242 6.08 17.80 -6.50
N THR A 243 4.85 17.31 -6.67
CA THR A 243 4.26 16.23 -5.87
C THR A 243 4.66 14.87 -6.44
N VAL A 244 5.16 13.98 -5.59
CA VAL A 244 5.49 12.59 -5.95
C VAL A 244 4.50 11.65 -5.29
N MET A 245 3.82 10.80 -6.08
CA MET A 245 2.93 9.76 -5.59
C MET A 245 3.50 8.37 -5.83
N VAL A 246 3.55 7.57 -4.78
CA VAL A 246 3.91 6.14 -4.80
C VAL A 246 2.64 5.32 -4.81
N VAL A 247 2.47 4.45 -5.81
CA VAL A 247 1.31 3.57 -5.95
C VAL A 247 1.76 2.13 -5.73
N SER A 248 1.21 1.49 -4.69
CA SER A 248 1.47 0.09 -4.39
C SER A 248 0.58 -0.83 -5.23
N ARG A 249 1.17 -1.95 -5.71
CA ARG A 249 0.38 -3.05 -6.29
C ARG A 249 -0.35 -3.89 -5.25
N GLY A 250 -0.11 -3.62 -3.97
CA GLY A 250 -0.73 -4.33 -2.88
C GLY A 250 -0.27 -5.78 -2.71
N LEU A 251 -0.68 -6.39 -1.63
CA LEU A 251 -0.31 -7.74 -1.21
C LEU A 251 -1.38 -8.78 -1.54
N GLY A 252 -2.64 -8.45 -1.31
CA GLY A 252 -3.81 -9.31 -1.51
C GLY A 252 -4.37 -9.28 -2.93
N ASN A 253 -5.41 -10.06 -3.15
CA ASN A 253 -6.16 -10.08 -4.40
C ASN A 253 -7.47 -9.33 -4.21
N SER A 254 -7.87 -8.53 -5.21
CA SER A 254 -9.16 -7.86 -5.24
C SER A 254 -10.27 -8.76 -5.81
N SER A 255 -11.14 -8.20 -6.63
CA SER A 255 -12.26 -8.92 -7.26
C SER A 255 -11.82 -10.05 -8.20
N PHE A 256 -10.62 -9.96 -8.79
CA PHE A 256 -10.05 -11.00 -9.64
C PHE A 256 -9.11 -11.90 -8.82
N PRO A 257 -9.26 -13.23 -8.86
CA PRO A 257 -8.56 -14.13 -7.95
C PRO A 257 -7.09 -14.41 -8.30
N PHE A 258 -6.59 -13.89 -9.42
CA PHE A 258 -5.23 -14.16 -9.90
C PHE A 258 -4.48 -12.87 -10.19
N ARG A 259 -3.17 -12.90 -9.93
CA ARG A 259 -2.22 -11.90 -10.38
C ARG A 259 -1.43 -12.45 -11.56
N ILE A 260 -1.30 -11.69 -12.65
CA ILE A 260 -0.54 -12.11 -13.84
C ILE A 260 0.46 -11.00 -14.17
N PHE A 261 1.77 -11.30 -14.14
CA PHE A 261 2.89 -10.37 -14.23
C PHE A 261 2.83 -9.23 -13.21
N ASN A 262 2.14 -9.47 -12.11
CA ASN A 262 1.77 -8.50 -11.10
C ASN A 262 1.89 -9.13 -9.70
N ARG A 263 3.10 -9.47 -9.27
CA ARG A 263 3.31 -10.14 -7.98
C ARG A 263 3.03 -9.20 -6.80
N PRO A 264 2.58 -9.74 -5.65
CA PRO A 264 2.42 -8.98 -4.40
C PRO A 264 3.68 -8.22 -4.04
N GLU A 265 3.55 -6.99 -3.58
CA GLU A 265 4.70 -6.16 -3.31
C GLU A 265 4.60 -5.39 -1.98
N LEU A 266 5.76 -5.24 -1.34
CA LEU A 266 6.08 -4.20 -0.38
C LEU A 266 6.89 -3.12 -1.09
N ILE A 267 6.71 -1.86 -0.73
CA ILE A 267 7.52 -0.75 -1.25
C ILE A 267 8.35 -0.15 -0.12
N GLU A 268 9.66 -0.05 -0.33
CA GLU A 268 10.57 0.71 0.51
C GLU A 268 10.94 2.01 -0.22
N VAL A 269 10.63 3.15 0.37
CA VAL A 269 11.07 4.45 -0.12
C VAL A 269 12.15 4.98 0.81
N THR A 270 13.31 5.29 0.24
CA THR A 270 14.40 5.96 0.96
C THR A 270 14.36 7.45 0.63
N LEU A 271 14.31 8.30 1.64
CA LEU A 271 14.35 9.75 1.47
C LEU A 271 15.79 10.21 1.23
N SER A 272 16.00 11.07 0.23
CA SER A 272 17.29 11.67 -0.12
C SER A 272 17.13 13.16 -0.41
N ALA A 273 18.02 13.97 0.11
CA ALA A 273 18.11 15.38 -0.25
C ALA A 273 18.63 15.53 -1.69
N LYS A 274 18.08 16.51 -2.41
CA LYS A 274 18.60 16.95 -3.72
C LYS A 274 19.93 17.67 -3.59
#